data_9f75707b89bf9cf1ad6d2fd0bd422dbd
#
_entry.id   9f75707b89bf9cf1ad6d2fd0bd422dbd
#
_cell.length_a   1.000
_cell.length_b   1.000
_cell.length_c   1.000
_cell.angle_alpha   90.00
_cell.angle_beta   90.00
_cell.angle_gamma   90.00
#
_symmetry.space_group_name_H-M   'P 1'
#
loop_
_entity.id
_entity.type
_entity.pdbx_description
1 polymer ?
#
loop_
_entity_poly.entity_id
_entity_poly.type
_entity_poly.pdbx_seq_one_letter_code
_entity_poly.pdbx_strand_id
1 'polypeptide(L)'
;MTKEAILKAWMVCCKRISYICHISPILTLLRFLDFGDDIDVGFSQDKDIIGQTKKPYEVDHKVLDPGDIEREQNVQINEVSSILGLPPESCAILLRYGRWNREKVIESYMDRPEKTLEDAGLGTNFDNAAKTEAVSGFMCDICCEDGDDLETYAMRCGHRFCVDCYRHYLGQKIREEGEAARIECPGDSCHMIVDSKSLSLLVTEDLKDRYHTLLTRTYVDDKENLRWCPAPNCEYAVDCPIRQRELNRIVPTVQCGCKHNFCFGCTLNDHQPTPCALVKKWLKKCEDDSETANWISANTKECPKCYSTIEKNGGCNHMTCRKCKHEFCWMCMGLWSEHGTSWYNCSRFEEKSGSEARTEQARSRASLERYLHYYNRYANHEQSAKLDRDLYLKTEKKMTSLQSQSGLSWIEVQFLDTASQALQQCRQTLKWTYAFAYYLARNNLTEIFEDNQKDLELAVENLSEMFEKPVPELANLKVDILDKTAYCNKRRVILLSDTAENLKDGEWSFNVEW
;
A
#
# COMPACT_ATOMS: atom_id res chain seq x y z
N MET A 1 56.34 7.49 -1.18
CA MET A 1 55.62 7.20 -2.45
C MET A 1 54.21 7.75 -2.29
N THR A 2 53.89 8.77 -3.06
CA THR A 2 52.67 9.57 -2.94
C THR A 2 51.52 8.93 -3.71
N LYS A 3 50.29 9.16 -3.23
CA LYS A 3 49.02 8.63 -3.77
C LYS A 3 48.83 8.81 -5.30
N GLU A 4 49.57 9.72 -5.92
CA GLU A 4 49.53 9.95 -7.38
C GLU A 4 50.25 8.86 -8.21
N ALA A 5 51.21 8.15 -7.65
CA ALA A 5 51.93 7.08 -8.35
C ALA A 5 51.08 5.79 -8.46
N ILE A 6 50.14 5.57 -7.55
CA ILE A 6 49.25 4.40 -7.53
C ILE A 6 48.09 4.59 -8.51
N LEU A 7 47.59 5.81 -8.71
CA LEU A 7 46.53 6.11 -9.67
C LEU A 7 46.96 6.02 -11.13
N LYS A 8 48.25 6.33 -11.44
CA LYS A 8 48.79 6.19 -12.82
C LYS A 8 49.05 4.75 -13.23
N ALA A 9 49.35 3.87 -12.29
CA ALA A 9 49.51 2.43 -12.57
C ALA A 9 48.15 1.72 -12.83
N TRP A 10 47.07 2.22 -12.27
CA TRP A 10 45.73 1.65 -12.44
C TRP A 10 45.07 2.01 -13.78
N MET A 11 45.35 3.20 -14.32
CA MET A 11 44.80 3.65 -15.61
C MET A 11 45.47 3.00 -16.85
N VAL A 12 46.60 2.34 -16.72
CA VAL A 12 47.28 1.64 -17.82
C VAL A 12 46.79 0.19 -17.96
N CYS A 13 46.25 -0.42 -16.91
CA CYS A 13 45.77 -1.80 -16.94
C CYS A 13 44.36 -1.96 -17.54
N CYS A 14 43.51 -0.91 -17.54
CA CYS A 14 42.14 -0.97 -18.05
C CYS A 14 41.97 -0.73 -19.56
N LYS A 15 43.02 -0.49 -20.33
CA LYS A 15 42.94 -0.23 -21.78
C LYS A 15 43.30 -1.40 -22.70
N ARG A 16 43.40 -2.63 -22.18
CA ARG A 16 43.82 -3.80 -22.98
C ARG A 16 42.91 -5.02 -22.94
N ILE A 17 41.61 -4.87 -22.62
CA ILE A 17 40.64 -5.97 -22.81
C ILE A 17 39.40 -5.42 -23.50
N SER A 18 39.51 -5.18 -24.78
CA SER A 18 38.40 -5.00 -25.71
C SER A 18 38.87 -5.52 -27.07
N TYR A 19 38.79 -6.81 -27.26
CA TYR A 19 38.66 -7.47 -28.57
C TYR A 19 38.56 -8.99 -28.35
N ILE A 20 37.63 -9.63 -29.10
CA ILE A 20 37.41 -11.09 -29.23
C ILE A 20 36.36 -11.62 -28.22
N CYS A 21 35.13 -11.93 -28.60
CA CYS A 21 34.67 -12.97 -29.51
C CYS A 21 33.17 -12.86 -29.80
N HIS A 22 32.84 -12.90 -31.05
CA HIS A 22 31.53 -13.39 -31.56
C HIS A 22 31.47 -14.91 -31.36
N ILE A 23 30.43 -15.43 -30.70
CA ILE A 23 29.90 -16.79 -30.93
C ILE A 23 28.39 -16.79 -30.68
N SER A 24 27.73 -17.33 -31.67
CA SER A 24 26.30 -17.49 -31.94
C SER A 24 25.60 -18.57 -31.06
N PRO A 25 24.29 -18.77 -31.18
CA PRO A 25 23.37 -19.24 -30.11
C PRO A 25 23.17 -20.76 -30.20
N ILE A 26 23.65 -21.48 -29.19
CA ILE A 26 23.20 -22.85 -28.86
C ILE A 26 23.22 -22.97 -27.32
N LEU A 27 22.16 -22.57 -26.65
CA LEU A 27 21.95 -22.86 -25.22
C LEU A 27 20.47 -22.72 -24.85
N THR A 28 19.67 -23.51 -25.57
CA THR A 28 18.27 -23.74 -25.18
C THR A 28 18.08 -25.27 -25.10
N LEU A 29 18.74 -25.90 -24.15
CA LEU A 29 18.44 -27.31 -23.77
C LEU A 29 19.45 -27.81 -22.72
N LEU A 30 19.40 -27.28 -21.51
CA LEU A 30 19.98 -27.92 -20.30
C LEU A 30 19.47 -27.15 -19.07
N ARG A 31 18.19 -27.34 -18.74
CA ARG A 31 17.55 -26.84 -17.52
C ARG A 31 16.92 -27.99 -16.75
N PHE A 32 17.63 -29.09 -16.64
CA PHE A 32 17.32 -30.16 -15.68
C PHE A 32 18.63 -30.86 -15.29
N LEU A 33 18.78 -31.08 -13.99
CA LEU A 33 19.86 -31.76 -13.28
C LEU A 33 21.06 -30.87 -12.93
N ASP A 34 20.98 -30.25 -11.75
CA ASP A 34 22.11 -30.33 -10.82
C ASP A 34 21.59 -30.18 -9.38
N PHE A 35 21.61 -31.30 -8.66
CA PHE A 35 21.60 -31.38 -7.21
C PHE A 35 23.07 -31.34 -6.78
N GLY A 36 23.47 -30.25 -6.14
CA GLY A 36 24.80 -30.10 -5.57
C GLY A 36 24.72 -29.14 -4.39
N ASP A 37 24.82 -29.70 -3.18
CA ASP A 37 25.00 -28.98 -1.94
C ASP A 37 26.26 -28.11 -2.00
N ASP A 38 26.09 -26.81 -1.71
CA ASP A 38 27.09 -25.99 -1.04
C ASP A 38 26.40 -24.76 -0.45
N ILE A 39 26.11 -24.85 0.85
CA ILE A 39 25.57 -23.75 1.66
C ILE A 39 26.77 -22.95 2.17
N ASP A 40 27.10 -21.88 1.48
CA ASP A 40 28.01 -20.85 2.00
C ASP A 40 27.20 -19.84 2.85
N VAL A 41 27.30 -19.99 4.17
CA VAL A 41 26.68 -19.08 5.15
C VAL A 41 27.62 -17.88 5.34
N GLY A 42 27.69 -17.03 4.36
CA GLY A 42 28.39 -15.75 4.43
C GLY A 42 27.46 -14.61 4.79
N PHE A 43 27.41 -14.22 6.06
CA PHE A 43 26.89 -12.91 6.46
C PHE A 43 27.84 -11.82 5.94
N SER A 44 27.65 -11.30 4.74
CA SER A 44 28.25 -10.05 4.35
C SER A 44 27.18 -9.05 3.95
N GLN A 45 27.19 -7.94 4.68
CA GLN A 45 26.64 -6.66 4.23
C GLN A 45 27.41 -6.18 3.00
N ASP A 46 27.13 -6.71 1.83
CA ASP A 46 27.47 -6.10 0.56
C ASP A 46 26.17 -5.77 -0.16
N LYS A 47 25.61 -4.63 0.22
CA LYS A 47 24.76 -3.85 -0.66
C LYS A 47 25.68 -3.24 -1.70
N ASP A 48 25.24 -3.38 -2.94
CA ASP A 48 25.85 -2.84 -4.15
C ASP A 48 26.86 -3.76 -4.85
N ILE A 49 26.38 -4.38 -5.88
CA ILE A 49 26.96 -4.78 -7.19
C ILE A 49 26.42 -6.15 -7.63
N ILE A 50 25.10 -6.31 -7.76
CA ILE A 50 24.46 -7.15 -8.79
C ILE A 50 23.06 -6.57 -8.91
N GLY A 51 22.70 -6.07 -10.09
CA GLY A 51 21.35 -5.54 -10.33
C GLY A 51 20.32 -6.60 -9.95
N GLN A 52 19.64 -6.40 -8.82
CA GLN A 52 18.51 -7.24 -8.43
C GLN A 52 17.46 -7.06 -9.53
N THR A 53 17.27 -8.08 -10.34
CA THR A 53 16.18 -8.09 -11.31
C THR A 53 14.89 -7.92 -10.51
N LYS A 54 14.20 -6.80 -10.76
CA LYS A 54 12.92 -6.46 -10.15
C LYS A 54 11.95 -7.63 -10.29
N LYS A 55 11.31 -8.01 -9.20
CA LYS A 55 10.35 -9.12 -9.22
C LYS A 55 9.08 -8.71 -9.96
N PRO A 56 8.39 -9.64 -10.65
CA PRO A 56 7.21 -9.34 -11.47
C PRO A 56 6.07 -8.65 -10.73
N TYR A 57 5.94 -8.86 -9.43
CA TYR A 57 4.90 -8.26 -8.58
C TYR A 57 5.31 -6.93 -7.93
N GLU A 58 6.57 -6.49 -8.09
CA GLU A 58 7.06 -5.23 -7.53
C GLU A 58 6.81 -4.08 -8.51
N VAL A 59 6.44 -2.93 -7.99
CA VAL A 59 6.24 -1.70 -8.76
C VAL A 59 7.22 -0.62 -8.32
N ASP A 60 7.67 0.20 -9.28
CA ASP A 60 8.46 1.38 -8.95
C ASP A 60 7.56 2.41 -8.31
N HIS A 61 8.05 3.00 -7.24
CA HIS A 61 7.36 4.08 -6.56
C HIS A 61 8.37 4.96 -5.82
N LYS A 62 7.99 6.21 -5.61
CA LYS A 62 8.75 7.19 -4.84
C LYS A 62 7.90 7.65 -3.66
N VAL A 63 8.48 7.71 -2.48
CA VAL A 63 7.83 8.29 -1.31
C VAL A 63 8.17 9.77 -1.26
N LEU A 64 7.15 10.59 -1.05
CA LEU A 64 7.24 12.05 -0.98
C LEU A 64 6.84 12.50 0.42
N ASP A 65 7.69 13.29 1.06
CA ASP A 65 7.31 14.03 2.26
C ASP A 65 6.58 15.35 1.89
N PRO A 66 5.95 16.05 2.83
CA PRO A 66 5.28 17.32 2.55
C PRO A 66 6.18 18.37 1.88
N GLY A 67 7.47 18.42 2.27
CA GLY A 67 8.44 19.35 1.66
C GLY A 67 8.83 18.95 0.24
N ASP A 68 8.87 17.65 -0.09
CA ASP A 68 9.06 17.17 -1.46
C ASP A 68 7.89 17.60 -2.35
N ILE A 69 6.65 17.46 -1.86
CA ILE A 69 5.45 17.84 -2.58
C ILE A 69 5.43 19.33 -2.86
N GLU A 70 5.77 20.15 -1.87
CA GLU A 70 5.84 21.60 -2.03
C GLU A 70 6.93 22.00 -3.06
N ARG A 71 8.09 21.35 -3.03
CA ARG A 71 9.14 21.58 -4.03
C ARG A 71 8.68 21.23 -5.44
N GLU A 72 7.98 20.11 -5.61
CA GLU A 72 7.44 19.72 -6.93
C GLU A 72 6.37 20.71 -7.43
N GLN A 73 5.50 21.21 -6.55
CA GLN A 73 4.54 22.27 -6.89
C GLN A 73 5.26 23.53 -7.37
N ASN A 74 6.24 24.00 -6.60
CA ASN A 74 6.99 25.21 -6.91
C ASN A 74 7.77 25.11 -8.22
N VAL A 75 8.34 23.94 -8.54
CA VAL A 75 8.99 23.69 -9.83
C VAL A 75 7.98 23.85 -10.98
N GLN A 76 6.81 23.23 -10.89
CA GLN A 76 5.78 23.31 -11.93
C GLN A 76 5.24 24.75 -12.08
N ILE A 77 5.03 25.46 -10.98
CA ILE A 77 4.58 26.85 -10.98
C ILE A 77 5.60 27.74 -11.70
N ASN A 78 6.88 27.61 -11.36
CA ASN A 78 7.94 28.41 -11.96
C ASN A 78 8.15 28.10 -13.45
N GLU A 79 8.04 26.84 -13.86
CA GLU A 79 8.08 26.44 -15.27
C GLU A 79 6.95 27.09 -16.06
N VAL A 80 5.71 27.00 -15.59
CA VAL A 80 4.54 27.61 -16.24
C VAL A 80 4.66 29.12 -16.24
N SER A 81 5.11 29.75 -15.16
CA SER A 81 5.36 31.18 -15.05
C SER A 81 6.37 31.65 -16.10
N SER A 82 7.45 30.93 -16.31
CA SER A 82 8.48 31.26 -17.31
C SER A 82 7.95 31.13 -18.76
N ILE A 83 7.05 30.19 -19.02
CA ILE A 83 6.47 29.97 -20.36
C ILE A 83 5.39 31.01 -20.68
N LEU A 84 4.47 31.27 -19.74
CA LEU A 84 3.33 32.15 -19.94
C LEU A 84 3.62 33.63 -19.68
N GLY A 85 4.74 33.95 -19.00
CA GLY A 85 5.08 35.31 -18.60
C GLY A 85 4.16 35.88 -17.51
N LEU A 86 3.42 35.02 -16.78
CA LEU A 86 2.51 35.42 -15.73
C LEU A 86 3.18 35.33 -14.35
N PRO A 87 2.70 36.08 -13.34
CA PRO A 87 3.17 35.95 -11.97
C PRO A 87 3.00 34.50 -11.44
N PRO A 88 3.93 33.98 -10.59
CA PRO A 88 3.84 32.65 -10.06
C PRO A 88 2.52 32.34 -9.32
N GLU A 89 1.97 33.31 -8.62
CA GLU A 89 0.69 33.16 -7.89
C GLU A 89 -0.49 32.92 -8.86
N SER A 90 -0.49 33.64 -10.00
CA SER A 90 -1.49 33.43 -11.05
C SER A 90 -1.33 32.06 -11.71
N CYS A 91 -0.08 31.62 -11.94
CA CYS A 91 0.21 30.29 -12.47
C CYS A 91 -0.20 29.18 -11.51
N ALA A 92 -0.05 29.38 -10.19
CA ALA A 92 -0.53 28.45 -9.18
C ALA A 92 -2.06 28.28 -9.23
N ILE A 93 -2.83 29.35 -9.42
CA ILE A 93 -4.28 29.29 -9.57
C ILE A 93 -4.66 28.58 -10.89
N LEU A 94 -3.99 28.93 -12.01
CA LEU A 94 -4.19 28.24 -13.29
C LEU A 94 -3.91 26.76 -13.23
N LEU A 95 -2.82 26.35 -12.57
CA LEU A 95 -2.48 24.94 -12.39
C LEU A 95 -3.52 24.22 -11.54
N ARG A 96 -4.01 24.79 -10.46
CA ARG A 96 -5.11 24.23 -9.66
C ARG A 96 -6.39 24.10 -10.48
N TYR A 97 -6.76 25.13 -11.26
CA TYR A 97 -7.88 25.07 -12.18
C TYR A 97 -7.75 23.93 -13.20
N GLY A 98 -6.55 23.75 -13.77
CA GLY A 98 -6.23 22.67 -14.72
C GLY A 98 -5.93 21.32 -14.06
N ARG A 99 -6.17 21.15 -12.75
CA ARG A 99 -5.83 19.94 -11.97
C ARG A 99 -4.37 19.51 -12.16
N TRP A 100 -3.47 20.49 -12.11
CA TRP A 100 -2.03 20.29 -12.27
C TRP A 100 -1.60 19.61 -13.58
N ASN A 101 -2.47 19.65 -14.60
CA ASN A 101 -2.11 19.24 -15.95
C ASN A 101 -1.49 20.42 -16.69
N ARG A 102 -0.16 20.52 -16.61
CA ARG A 102 0.64 21.62 -17.17
C ARG A 102 0.39 21.84 -18.65
N GLU A 103 0.40 20.76 -19.45
CA GLU A 103 0.25 20.83 -20.91
C GLU A 103 -1.11 21.40 -21.30
N LYS A 104 -2.17 20.91 -20.68
CA LYS A 104 -3.53 21.41 -20.90
C LYS A 104 -3.69 22.87 -20.50
N VAL A 105 -3.06 23.30 -19.39
CA VAL A 105 -3.10 24.69 -18.93
C VAL A 105 -2.41 25.63 -19.94
N ILE A 106 -1.21 25.24 -20.39
CA ILE A 106 -0.45 26.03 -21.38
C ILE A 106 -1.22 26.13 -22.71
N GLU A 107 -1.73 24.99 -23.23
CA GLU A 107 -2.51 24.94 -24.45
C GLU A 107 -3.77 25.84 -24.36
N SER A 108 -4.57 25.68 -23.29
CA SER A 108 -5.79 26.45 -23.08
C SER A 108 -5.52 27.97 -22.99
N TYR A 109 -4.42 28.35 -22.32
CA TYR A 109 -4.03 29.74 -22.20
C TYR A 109 -3.53 30.33 -23.54
N MET A 110 -2.74 29.59 -24.30
CA MET A 110 -2.24 30.03 -25.61
C MET A 110 -3.38 30.19 -26.63
N ASP A 111 -4.40 29.32 -26.56
CA ASP A 111 -5.56 29.39 -27.46
C ASP A 111 -6.50 30.55 -27.13
N ARG A 112 -6.81 30.77 -25.85
CA ARG A 112 -7.80 31.77 -25.37
C ARG A 112 -7.39 32.33 -24.02
N PRO A 113 -6.41 33.24 -23.97
CA PRO A 113 -5.83 33.71 -22.71
C PRO A 113 -6.86 34.38 -21.78
N GLU A 114 -7.65 35.35 -22.30
CA GLU A 114 -8.62 36.08 -21.49
C GLU A 114 -9.67 35.15 -20.87
N LYS A 115 -10.25 34.27 -21.68
CA LYS A 115 -11.25 33.31 -21.22
C LYS A 115 -10.67 32.32 -20.18
N THR A 116 -9.46 31.85 -20.41
CA THR A 116 -8.80 30.90 -19.47
C THR A 116 -8.53 31.57 -18.12
N LEU A 117 -8.17 32.86 -18.10
CA LEU A 117 -8.00 33.64 -16.88
C LEU A 117 -9.33 33.85 -16.15
N GLU A 118 -10.39 34.20 -16.87
CA GLU A 118 -11.74 34.38 -16.32
C GLU A 118 -12.27 33.06 -15.71
N ASP A 119 -12.20 31.95 -16.46
CA ASP A 119 -12.66 30.64 -16.02
C ASP A 119 -11.87 30.14 -14.80
N ALA A 120 -10.58 30.51 -14.69
CA ALA A 120 -9.75 30.21 -13.54
C ALA A 120 -9.99 31.14 -12.33
N GLY A 121 -10.80 32.18 -12.47
CA GLY A 121 -11.04 33.16 -11.42
C GLY A 121 -9.91 34.19 -11.26
N LEU A 122 -9.16 34.44 -12.32
CA LEU A 122 -8.14 35.46 -12.41
C LEU A 122 -8.67 36.63 -13.30
N GLY A 123 -8.66 37.83 -12.78
CA GLY A 123 -8.97 39.00 -13.62
C GLY A 123 -7.85 39.26 -14.62
N THR A 124 -8.18 39.97 -15.70
CA THR A 124 -7.20 40.38 -16.73
C THR A 124 -6.30 41.53 -16.29
N ASN A 125 -6.64 42.21 -15.20
CA ASN A 125 -5.94 43.40 -14.70
C ASN A 125 -4.94 43.00 -13.59
N PHE A 126 -3.66 42.89 -13.92
CA PHE A 126 -2.59 42.50 -12.97
C PHE A 126 -1.95 43.71 -12.25
N ASP A 127 -2.28 44.95 -12.65
CA ASP A 127 -1.63 46.17 -12.17
C ASP A 127 -2.17 46.69 -10.83
N ASN A 128 -3.36 46.29 -10.41
CA ASN A 128 -3.92 46.69 -9.13
C ASN A 128 -3.34 45.83 -8.00
N ALA A 129 -2.38 46.35 -7.27
CA ALA A 129 -1.90 45.73 -6.05
C ALA A 129 -3.01 45.76 -4.97
N ALA A 130 -3.37 44.59 -4.48
CA ALA A 130 -4.26 44.49 -3.34
C ALA A 130 -3.63 45.18 -2.10
N LYS A 131 -4.35 46.10 -1.47
CA LYS A 131 -3.87 46.91 -0.35
C LYS A 131 -4.90 46.94 0.77
N THR A 132 -4.41 46.96 1.99
CA THR A 132 -5.20 47.40 3.13
C THR A 132 -5.19 48.91 3.17
N GLU A 133 -6.35 49.54 3.20
CA GLU A 133 -6.53 51.00 3.25
C GLU A 133 -7.69 51.34 4.17
N ALA A 134 -7.53 52.39 4.97
CA ALA A 134 -8.67 53.05 5.61
C ALA A 134 -9.29 54.04 4.60
N VAL A 135 -10.57 53.86 4.31
CA VAL A 135 -11.31 54.71 3.34
C VAL A 135 -12.35 55.50 4.10
N SER A 136 -12.20 56.84 4.11
CA SER A 136 -13.16 57.73 4.81
C SER A 136 -14.57 57.61 4.22
N GLY A 137 -15.56 57.44 5.11
CA GLY A 137 -16.96 57.27 4.73
C GLY A 137 -17.30 55.88 4.15
N PHE A 138 -16.44 54.88 4.28
CA PHE A 138 -16.73 53.50 3.86
C PHE A 138 -17.60 52.79 4.91
N MET A 139 -18.64 52.10 4.45
CA MET A 139 -19.47 51.19 5.22
C MET A 139 -19.31 49.79 4.65
N CYS A 140 -19.02 48.83 5.48
CA CYS A 140 -18.84 47.41 5.07
C CYS A 140 -20.20 46.76 4.82
N ASP A 141 -20.42 46.23 3.60
CA ASP A 141 -21.68 45.57 3.24
C ASP A 141 -21.98 44.28 4.01
N ILE A 142 -20.97 43.66 4.68
CA ILE A 142 -21.12 42.43 5.43
C ILE A 142 -21.55 42.67 6.89
N CYS A 143 -20.84 43.57 7.62
CA CYS A 143 -21.12 43.84 9.04
C CYS A 143 -21.89 45.17 9.25
N CYS A 144 -22.02 45.98 8.23
CA CYS A 144 -22.62 47.33 8.27
C CYS A 144 -21.89 48.29 9.23
N GLU A 145 -20.63 48.02 9.58
CA GLU A 145 -19.79 48.93 10.33
C GLU A 145 -19.25 50.03 9.42
N ASP A 146 -19.25 51.25 9.95
CA ASP A 146 -18.69 52.45 9.31
C ASP A 146 -17.70 53.12 10.28
N GLY A 147 -16.69 53.78 9.75
CA GLY A 147 -15.71 54.53 10.53
C GLY A 147 -14.52 54.97 9.66
N ASP A 148 -14.00 56.18 9.98
CA ASP A 148 -12.87 56.72 9.24
C ASP A 148 -11.55 55.93 9.50
N ASP A 149 -11.48 55.17 10.59
CA ASP A 149 -10.34 54.31 10.95
C ASP A 149 -10.54 52.82 10.57
N LEU A 150 -11.64 52.49 9.86
CA LEU A 150 -11.93 51.10 9.51
C LEU A 150 -10.94 50.60 8.44
N GLU A 151 -10.08 49.67 8.81
CA GLU A 151 -9.20 49.02 7.84
C GLU A 151 -10.01 48.17 6.87
N THR A 152 -9.84 48.44 5.59
CA THR A 152 -10.55 47.78 4.51
C THR A 152 -9.57 47.08 3.56
N TYR A 153 -10.03 46.06 2.90
CA TYR A 153 -9.29 45.34 1.89
C TYR A 153 -10.12 45.20 0.60
N ALA A 154 -9.49 45.48 -0.53
CA ALA A 154 -10.09 45.24 -1.85
C ALA A 154 -9.17 44.34 -2.67
N MET A 155 -9.73 43.26 -3.21
CA MET A 155 -9.07 42.45 -4.22
C MET A 155 -9.10 43.14 -5.58
N ARG A 156 -8.45 42.54 -6.59
CA ARG A 156 -8.39 43.07 -7.97
C ARG A 156 -9.76 43.26 -8.61
N CYS A 157 -10.80 42.54 -8.14
CA CYS A 157 -12.19 42.73 -8.58
C CYS A 157 -12.82 44.06 -8.11
N GLY A 158 -12.16 44.76 -7.19
CA GLY A 158 -12.67 46.02 -6.64
C GLY A 158 -13.69 45.88 -5.51
N HIS A 159 -14.20 44.69 -5.22
CA HIS A 159 -15.07 44.46 -4.06
C HIS A 159 -14.29 44.70 -2.78
N ARG A 160 -14.81 45.63 -1.94
CA ARG A 160 -14.14 46.10 -0.73
C ARG A 160 -14.95 45.71 0.50
N PHE A 161 -14.29 45.16 1.48
CA PHE A 161 -14.87 44.78 2.78
C PHE A 161 -13.89 45.14 3.90
N CYS A 162 -14.34 45.21 5.15
CA CYS A 162 -13.42 45.39 6.25
C CYS A 162 -12.53 44.15 6.46
N VAL A 163 -11.33 44.36 6.96
CA VAL A 163 -10.33 43.30 7.17
C VAL A 163 -10.86 42.21 8.09
N ASP A 164 -11.65 42.55 9.11
CA ASP A 164 -12.21 41.57 10.05
C ASP A 164 -13.26 40.66 9.40
N CYS A 165 -14.12 41.22 8.52
CA CYS A 165 -15.04 40.38 7.74
C CYS A 165 -14.32 39.43 6.79
N TYR A 166 -13.27 39.91 6.11
CA TYR A 166 -12.43 39.06 5.27
C TYR A 166 -11.75 37.95 6.11
N ARG A 167 -11.21 38.31 7.26
CA ARG A 167 -10.53 37.35 8.18
C ARG A 167 -11.49 36.29 8.67
N HIS A 168 -12.70 36.71 9.05
CA HIS A 168 -13.77 35.79 9.48
C HIS A 168 -14.19 34.85 8.33
N TYR A 169 -14.45 35.39 7.15
CA TYR A 169 -14.81 34.61 5.95
C TYR A 169 -13.74 33.60 5.58
N LEU A 170 -12.47 34.01 5.49
CA LEU A 170 -11.36 33.12 5.18
C LEU A 170 -11.16 32.05 6.28
N GLY A 171 -11.35 32.44 7.54
CA GLY A 171 -11.29 31.52 8.68
C GLY A 171 -12.35 30.43 8.58
N GLN A 172 -13.59 30.77 8.25
CA GLN A 172 -14.68 29.82 8.02
C GLN A 172 -14.36 28.88 6.86
N LYS A 173 -13.99 29.42 5.69
CA LYS A 173 -13.64 28.63 4.50
C LYS A 173 -12.52 27.61 4.78
N ILE A 174 -11.45 28.04 5.44
CA ILE A 174 -10.26 27.20 5.65
C ILE A 174 -10.45 26.22 6.83
N ARG A 175 -11.01 26.68 7.97
CA ARG A 175 -11.12 25.84 9.18
C ARG A 175 -12.32 24.92 9.15
N GLU A 176 -13.50 25.43 8.79
CA GLU A 176 -14.77 24.71 8.90
C GLU A 176 -15.10 23.96 7.61
N GLU A 177 -14.98 24.63 6.44
CA GLU A 177 -15.30 24.02 5.17
C GLU A 177 -14.11 23.22 4.58
N GLY A 178 -12.87 23.46 5.05
CA GLY A 178 -11.68 22.80 4.53
C GLY A 178 -11.33 23.20 3.10
N GLU A 179 -11.80 24.37 2.65
CA GLU A 179 -11.55 24.88 1.30
C GLU A 179 -10.21 25.64 1.27
N ALA A 180 -9.43 25.43 0.22
CA ALA A 180 -8.19 26.15 -0.03
C ALA A 180 -7.91 26.39 -1.51
N ALA A 181 -8.27 25.44 -2.36
CA ALA A 181 -7.90 25.47 -3.76
C ALA A 181 -8.59 26.61 -4.52
N ARG A 182 -9.81 26.98 -4.12
CA ARG A 182 -10.69 27.86 -4.89
C ARG A 182 -11.57 28.76 -4.00
N ILE A 183 -10.96 29.45 -3.05
CA ILE A 183 -11.69 30.44 -2.22
C ILE A 183 -11.96 31.66 -3.07
N GLU A 184 -13.23 31.94 -3.35
CA GLU A 184 -13.68 33.09 -4.15
C GLU A 184 -13.82 34.36 -3.29
N CYS A 185 -13.88 35.52 -3.94
CA CYS A 185 -14.19 36.78 -3.30
C CYS A 185 -15.58 36.72 -2.62
N PRO A 186 -15.78 37.28 -1.42
CA PRO A 186 -17.10 37.31 -0.77
C PRO A 186 -18.15 38.24 -1.44
N GLY A 187 -17.77 38.96 -2.49
CA GLY A 187 -18.70 39.82 -3.26
C GLY A 187 -19.69 39.00 -4.10
N ASP A 188 -20.92 39.51 -4.20
CA ASP A 188 -21.99 38.84 -4.93
C ASP A 188 -21.59 38.54 -6.39
N SER A 189 -21.78 37.26 -6.80
CA SER A 189 -21.48 36.78 -8.17
C SER A 189 -20.04 37.01 -8.62
N CYS A 190 -19.10 37.13 -7.69
CA CYS A 190 -17.70 37.33 -7.99
C CYS A 190 -16.93 36.00 -7.87
N HIS A 191 -16.37 35.55 -9.00
CA HIS A 191 -15.60 34.30 -9.07
C HIS A 191 -14.08 34.51 -8.97
N MET A 192 -13.63 35.71 -8.57
CA MET A 192 -12.21 35.99 -8.40
C MET A 192 -11.64 35.21 -7.21
N ILE A 193 -10.57 34.46 -7.45
CA ILE A 193 -9.91 33.62 -6.44
C ILE A 193 -9.01 34.48 -5.57
N VAL A 194 -9.05 34.25 -4.27
CA VAL A 194 -8.14 34.84 -3.28
C VAL A 194 -6.74 34.24 -3.49
N ASP A 195 -5.78 35.05 -3.87
CA ASP A 195 -4.40 34.64 -4.06
C ASP A 195 -3.64 34.54 -2.72
N SER A 196 -2.49 33.86 -2.75
CA SER A 196 -1.67 33.63 -1.54
C SER A 196 -1.14 34.94 -0.92
N LYS A 197 -0.95 36.02 -1.72
CA LYS A 197 -0.53 37.32 -1.18
C LYS A 197 -1.66 37.96 -0.40
N SER A 198 -2.84 38.00 -0.99
CA SER A 198 -4.07 38.49 -0.35
C SER A 198 -4.31 37.75 0.98
N LEU A 199 -4.24 36.44 0.92
CA LEU A 199 -4.41 35.60 2.12
C LEU A 199 -3.36 35.93 3.19
N SER A 200 -2.09 36.07 2.80
CA SER A 200 -0.99 36.38 3.73
C SER A 200 -1.14 37.73 4.45
N LEU A 201 -1.83 38.68 3.84
CA LEU A 201 -2.13 40.00 4.45
C LEU A 201 -3.30 39.92 5.46
N LEU A 202 -4.25 39.03 5.23
CA LEU A 202 -5.53 39.01 5.94
C LEU A 202 -5.59 38.05 7.11
N VAL A 203 -4.80 36.96 7.10
CA VAL A 203 -4.96 35.87 8.07
C VAL A 203 -3.72 35.69 8.95
N THR A 204 -3.91 34.99 10.09
CA THR A 204 -2.85 34.63 11.03
C THR A 204 -1.98 33.49 10.49
N GLU A 205 -0.75 33.35 11.01
CA GLU A 205 0.19 32.28 10.59
C GLU A 205 -0.42 30.88 10.72
N ASP A 206 -1.11 30.58 11.83
CA ASP A 206 -1.81 29.31 12.05
C ASP A 206 -2.80 28.97 10.90
N LEU A 207 -3.51 29.98 10.42
CA LEU A 207 -4.46 29.80 9.33
C LEU A 207 -3.75 29.65 7.96
N LYS A 208 -2.60 30.28 7.78
CA LYS A 208 -1.73 30.10 6.61
C LYS A 208 -1.19 28.67 6.55
N ASP A 209 -0.66 28.15 7.65
CA ASP A 209 -0.16 26.76 7.72
C ASP A 209 -1.27 25.77 7.37
N ARG A 210 -2.46 26.00 7.91
CA ARG A 210 -3.63 25.18 7.56
C ARG A 210 -3.97 25.27 6.08
N TYR A 211 -3.98 26.46 5.51
CA TYR A 211 -4.23 26.71 4.08
C TYR A 211 -3.20 25.97 3.20
N HIS A 212 -1.91 26.07 3.51
CA HIS A 212 -0.85 25.35 2.79
C HIS A 212 -1.01 23.84 2.89
N THR A 213 -1.35 23.33 4.07
CA THR A 213 -1.65 21.90 4.25
C THR A 213 -2.79 21.43 3.34
N LEU A 214 -3.87 22.21 3.25
CA LEU A 214 -5.00 21.90 2.37
C LEU A 214 -4.63 21.98 0.88
N LEU A 215 -3.83 22.96 0.47
CA LEU A 215 -3.32 23.06 -0.91
C LEU A 215 -2.46 21.85 -1.29
N THR A 216 -1.60 21.39 -0.38
CA THR A 216 -0.78 20.21 -0.57
C THR A 216 -1.66 18.96 -0.73
N ARG A 217 -2.73 18.84 0.06
CA ARG A 217 -3.71 17.74 -0.09
C ARG A 217 -4.37 17.77 -1.46
N THR A 218 -4.87 18.92 -1.89
CA THR A 218 -5.52 19.05 -3.19
C THR A 218 -4.58 18.68 -4.34
N TYR A 219 -3.29 19.01 -4.23
CA TYR A 219 -2.29 18.62 -5.22
C TYR A 219 -2.17 17.12 -5.40
N VAL A 220 -2.08 16.38 -4.30
CA VAL A 220 -1.98 14.93 -4.34
C VAL A 220 -3.28 14.31 -4.85
N ASP A 221 -4.44 14.85 -4.43
CA ASP A 221 -5.76 14.34 -4.82
C ASP A 221 -6.06 14.56 -6.31
N ASP A 222 -5.55 15.64 -6.89
CA ASP A 222 -5.73 15.97 -8.31
C ASP A 222 -4.85 15.12 -9.25
N LYS A 223 -3.77 14.53 -8.74
CA LYS A 223 -2.83 13.77 -9.57
C LYS A 223 -3.13 12.26 -9.55
N GLU A 224 -3.27 11.67 -10.74
CA GLU A 224 -3.55 10.22 -10.88
C GLU A 224 -2.40 9.34 -10.37
N ASN A 225 -1.16 9.81 -10.45
CA ASN A 225 0.04 9.10 -10.02
C ASN A 225 0.40 9.30 -8.55
N LEU A 226 -0.34 10.12 -7.80
CA LEU A 226 -0.10 10.36 -6.37
C LEU A 226 -1.22 9.78 -5.51
N ARG A 227 -0.86 9.25 -4.35
CA ARG A 227 -1.80 8.81 -3.31
C ARG A 227 -1.22 9.05 -1.93
N TRP A 228 -2.08 9.50 -1.01
CA TRP A 228 -1.74 9.56 0.40
C TRP A 228 -1.60 8.17 1.01
N CYS A 229 -0.66 8.03 1.93
CA CYS A 229 -0.58 6.83 2.76
C CYS A 229 -1.83 6.73 3.65
N PRO A 230 -2.56 5.59 3.65
CA PRO A 230 -3.77 5.43 4.46
C PRO A 230 -3.49 5.15 5.95
N ALA A 231 -2.23 5.05 6.36
CA ALA A 231 -1.88 4.84 7.77
C ALA A 231 -2.29 6.04 8.64
N PRO A 232 -2.82 5.82 9.86
CA PRO A 232 -3.19 6.91 10.76
C PRO A 232 -2.02 7.86 11.01
N ASN A 233 -2.28 9.16 10.95
CA ASN A 233 -1.31 10.23 11.20
C ASN A 233 -0.07 10.21 10.30
N CYS A 234 -0.16 9.62 9.13
CA CYS A 234 0.92 9.62 8.13
C CYS A 234 0.71 10.78 7.15
N GLU A 235 1.74 11.59 6.96
CA GLU A 235 1.73 12.77 6.08
C GLU A 235 2.50 12.53 4.76
N TYR A 236 2.96 11.31 4.51
CA TYR A 236 3.65 10.96 3.27
C TYR A 236 2.66 10.66 2.15
N ALA A 237 3.01 11.09 0.94
CA ALA A 237 2.40 10.61 -0.30
C ALA A 237 3.32 9.65 -1.03
N VAL A 238 2.74 8.85 -1.92
CA VAL A 238 3.49 7.93 -2.78
C VAL A 238 3.18 8.26 -4.23
N ASP A 239 4.24 8.42 -5.02
CA ASP A 239 4.19 8.54 -6.48
C ASP A 239 4.41 7.16 -7.10
N CYS A 240 3.44 6.70 -7.90
CA CYS A 240 3.50 5.41 -8.60
C CYS A 240 2.95 5.59 -10.02
N PRO A 241 3.67 5.17 -11.06
CA PRO A 241 3.29 5.39 -12.45
C PRO A 241 2.15 4.50 -12.95
N ILE A 242 1.66 3.57 -12.13
CA ILE A 242 0.62 2.60 -12.52
C ILE A 242 -0.73 3.31 -12.67
N ARG A 243 -1.32 3.21 -13.85
CA ARG A 243 -2.61 3.83 -14.18
C ARG A 243 -3.78 2.90 -13.85
N GLN A 244 -4.97 3.47 -13.66
CA GLN A 244 -6.20 2.76 -13.36
C GLN A 244 -6.50 1.58 -14.33
N ARG A 245 -6.20 1.75 -15.63
CA ARG A 245 -6.42 0.72 -16.66
C ARG A 245 -5.51 -0.50 -16.55
N GLU A 246 -4.44 -0.40 -15.77
CA GLU A 246 -3.45 -1.47 -15.58
C GLU A 246 -3.75 -2.33 -14.35
N LEU A 247 -4.69 -1.90 -13.49
CA LEU A 247 -5.04 -2.57 -12.23
C LEU A 247 -5.69 -3.95 -12.40
N ASN A 248 -6.12 -4.30 -13.60
CA ASN A 248 -6.58 -5.63 -13.94
C ASN A 248 -5.42 -6.61 -14.27
N ARG A 249 -4.21 -6.09 -14.49
CA ARG A 249 -3.02 -6.87 -14.86
C ARG A 249 -1.90 -6.80 -13.83
N ILE A 250 -2.00 -5.88 -12.88
CA ILE A 250 -0.99 -5.70 -11.83
C ILE A 250 -1.65 -5.29 -10.51
N VAL A 251 -1.11 -5.78 -9.41
CA VAL A 251 -1.49 -5.38 -8.05
C VAL A 251 -0.37 -4.51 -7.48
N PRO A 252 -0.49 -3.17 -7.57
CA PRO A 252 0.59 -2.27 -7.23
C PRO A 252 0.71 -2.06 -5.72
N THR A 253 1.39 -2.96 -5.02
CA THR A 253 1.72 -2.80 -3.61
C THR A 253 2.92 -1.89 -3.45
N VAL A 254 2.78 -0.83 -2.66
CA VAL A 254 3.80 0.16 -2.37
C VAL A 254 4.07 0.24 -0.87
N GLN A 255 5.30 0.61 -0.51
CA GLN A 255 5.69 0.83 0.87
C GLN A 255 5.92 2.32 1.12
N CYS A 256 5.22 2.85 2.11
CA CYS A 256 5.38 4.24 2.57
C CYS A 256 6.63 4.41 3.45
N GLY A 257 7.07 5.66 3.64
CA GLY A 257 8.13 6.02 4.59
C GLY A 257 7.85 5.62 6.04
N CYS A 258 6.57 5.56 6.44
CA CYS A 258 6.14 5.03 7.74
C CYS A 258 6.16 3.50 7.84
N LYS A 259 6.69 2.78 6.84
CA LYS A 259 6.72 1.31 6.73
C LYS A 259 5.37 0.65 6.46
N HIS A 260 4.30 1.40 6.27
CA HIS A 260 3.00 0.86 5.92
C HIS A 260 2.98 0.38 4.47
N ASN A 261 2.52 -0.87 4.23
CA ASN A 261 2.34 -1.44 2.90
C ASN A 261 0.87 -1.38 2.51
N PHE A 262 0.59 -0.79 1.35
CA PHE A 262 -0.77 -0.67 0.84
C PHE A 262 -0.82 -0.76 -0.69
N CYS A 263 -2.00 -1.04 -1.22
CA CYS A 263 -2.22 -1.03 -2.66
C CYS A 263 -2.42 0.39 -3.16
N PHE A 264 -1.58 0.83 -4.09
CA PHE A 264 -1.70 2.15 -4.70
C PHE A 264 -3.03 2.34 -5.47
N GLY A 265 -3.57 1.26 -6.06
CA GLY A 265 -4.80 1.33 -6.87
C GLY A 265 -6.08 1.58 -6.07
N CYS A 266 -6.21 1.00 -4.86
CA CYS A 266 -7.44 1.07 -4.06
C CYS A 266 -7.25 1.57 -2.63
N THR A 267 -6.01 1.88 -2.23
CA THR A 267 -5.61 2.37 -0.89
C THR A 267 -5.88 1.41 0.28
N LEU A 268 -6.35 0.20 0.00
CA LEU A 268 -6.46 -0.85 1.01
C LEU A 268 -5.08 -1.40 1.37
N ASN A 269 -4.98 -2.05 2.53
CA ASN A 269 -3.77 -2.80 2.90
C ASN A 269 -3.38 -3.76 1.78
N ASP A 270 -2.09 -4.14 1.75
CA ASP A 270 -1.58 -5.10 0.77
C ASP A 270 -2.49 -6.32 0.62
N HIS A 271 -2.89 -6.58 -0.61
CA HIS A 271 -3.78 -7.68 -0.97
C HIS A 271 -3.25 -8.52 -2.14
N GLN A 272 -1.92 -8.51 -2.36
CA GLN A 272 -1.32 -9.42 -3.33
C GLN A 272 -1.59 -10.90 -2.95
N PRO A 273 -1.95 -11.74 -3.94
CA PRO A 273 -1.93 -11.48 -5.40
C PRO A 273 -3.27 -11.03 -6.00
N THR A 274 -4.31 -10.78 -5.23
CA THR A 274 -5.68 -10.54 -5.70
C THR A 274 -5.84 -9.15 -6.32
N PRO A 275 -6.32 -9.00 -7.58
CA PRO A 275 -6.60 -7.72 -8.20
C PRO A 275 -7.67 -6.90 -7.47
N CYS A 276 -7.57 -5.56 -7.51
CA CYS A 276 -8.45 -4.64 -6.78
C CYS A 276 -9.95 -4.88 -7.02
N ALA A 277 -10.35 -5.20 -8.25
CA ALA A 277 -11.75 -5.45 -8.58
C ALA A 277 -12.29 -6.71 -7.89
N LEU A 278 -11.48 -7.78 -7.83
CA LEU A 278 -11.85 -9.02 -7.13
C LEU A 278 -11.86 -8.82 -5.61
N VAL A 279 -10.93 -8.00 -5.07
CA VAL A 279 -10.94 -7.61 -3.65
C VAL A 279 -12.25 -6.94 -3.28
N LYS A 280 -12.72 -5.96 -4.07
CA LYS A 280 -14.00 -5.28 -3.84
C LYS A 280 -15.18 -6.26 -3.85
N LYS A 281 -15.21 -7.18 -4.84
CA LYS A 281 -16.25 -8.21 -4.92
C LYS A 281 -16.20 -9.16 -3.72
N TRP A 282 -15.00 -9.56 -3.29
CA TRP A 282 -14.82 -10.43 -2.13
C TRP A 282 -15.29 -9.79 -0.84
N LEU A 283 -14.86 -8.55 -0.56
CA LEU A 283 -15.24 -7.83 0.65
C LEU A 283 -16.75 -7.59 0.70
N LYS A 284 -17.37 -7.18 -0.42
CA LYS A 284 -18.83 -7.03 -0.51
C LYS A 284 -19.55 -8.35 -0.22
N LYS A 285 -19.07 -9.46 -0.80
CA LYS A 285 -19.63 -10.78 -0.54
C LYS A 285 -19.51 -11.17 0.93
N CYS A 286 -18.39 -10.86 1.58
CA CYS A 286 -18.21 -11.10 3.02
C CYS A 286 -19.17 -10.26 3.88
N GLU A 287 -19.49 -9.02 3.46
CA GLU A 287 -20.45 -8.16 4.13
C GLU A 287 -21.89 -8.68 3.96
N ASP A 288 -22.28 -9.04 2.74
CA ASP A 288 -23.61 -9.54 2.42
C ASP A 288 -23.92 -10.87 3.15
N ASP A 289 -22.91 -11.74 3.32
CA ASP A 289 -23.01 -13.04 3.98
C ASP A 289 -22.61 -12.98 5.48
N SER A 290 -22.52 -11.81 6.09
CA SER A 290 -21.97 -11.59 7.44
C SER A 290 -22.68 -12.37 8.55
N GLU A 291 -23.99 -12.60 8.46
CA GLU A 291 -24.74 -13.40 9.43
C GLU A 291 -24.32 -14.88 9.43
N THR A 292 -24.06 -15.43 8.24
CA THR A 292 -23.54 -16.79 8.07
C THR A 292 -22.08 -16.87 8.54
N ALA A 293 -21.28 -15.82 8.30
CA ALA A 293 -19.88 -15.71 8.70
C ALA A 293 -19.71 -15.59 10.24
N ASN A 294 -20.59 -14.89 10.94
CA ASN A 294 -20.53 -14.75 12.40
C ASN A 294 -20.68 -16.08 13.14
N TRP A 295 -21.42 -17.04 12.60
CA TRP A 295 -21.52 -18.39 13.16
C TRP A 295 -20.21 -19.18 13.06
N ILE A 296 -19.37 -18.88 12.06
CA ILE A 296 -18.14 -19.62 11.74
C ILE A 296 -16.91 -19.05 12.48
N SER A 297 -16.95 -17.79 12.89
CA SER A 297 -15.83 -17.10 13.55
C SER A 297 -15.71 -17.38 15.05
N ALA A 298 -16.42 -18.38 15.58
CA ALA A 298 -16.22 -18.80 16.97
C ALA A 298 -14.76 -19.27 17.16
N ASN A 299 -14.01 -18.56 18.01
CA ASN A 299 -12.62 -18.88 18.38
C ASN A 299 -12.51 -20.24 19.10
N THR A 300 -13.62 -20.96 19.24
CA THR A 300 -13.70 -22.22 19.95
C THR A 300 -14.30 -23.30 19.06
N LYS A 301 -13.69 -24.49 19.09
CA LYS A 301 -14.20 -25.70 18.42
C LYS A 301 -14.15 -26.87 19.38
N GLU A 302 -14.96 -27.89 19.13
CA GLU A 302 -14.95 -29.11 19.94
C GLU A 302 -13.89 -30.08 19.44
N CYS A 303 -13.20 -30.74 20.38
CA CYS A 303 -12.25 -31.81 20.03
C CYS A 303 -12.98 -32.93 19.26
N PRO A 304 -12.50 -33.38 18.09
CA PRO A 304 -13.18 -34.41 17.31
C PRO A 304 -13.24 -35.77 18.00
N LYS A 305 -12.41 -35.98 19.03
CA LYS A 305 -12.37 -37.25 19.77
C LYS A 305 -13.14 -37.25 21.10
N CYS A 306 -13.05 -36.18 21.89
CA CYS A 306 -13.62 -36.15 23.24
C CYS A 306 -14.63 -35.02 23.48
N TYR A 307 -14.93 -34.25 22.45
CA TYR A 307 -15.94 -33.16 22.43
C TYR A 307 -15.70 -32.06 23.47
N SER A 308 -14.51 -31.99 24.06
CA SER A 308 -14.17 -30.85 24.92
C SER A 308 -13.93 -29.60 24.08
N THR A 309 -14.44 -28.46 24.53
CA THR A 309 -14.24 -27.16 23.87
C THR A 309 -12.76 -26.76 23.91
N ILE A 310 -12.23 -26.37 22.78
CA ILE A 310 -10.86 -25.93 22.59
C ILE A 310 -10.88 -24.53 21.98
N GLU A 311 -10.12 -23.61 22.56
CA GLU A 311 -9.89 -22.28 22.06
C GLU A 311 -8.55 -22.23 21.31
N LYS A 312 -8.52 -21.53 20.16
CA LYS A 312 -7.30 -21.31 19.39
C LYS A 312 -6.49 -20.18 20.03
N ASN A 313 -5.34 -20.51 20.59
CA ASN A 313 -4.47 -19.58 21.32
C ASN A 313 -3.20 -19.18 20.56
N GLY A 314 -2.91 -19.81 19.42
CA GLY A 314 -1.76 -19.56 18.56
C GLY A 314 -2.15 -19.47 17.09
N GLY A 315 -1.19 -19.09 16.24
CA GLY A 315 -1.41 -18.97 14.79
C GLY A 315 -1.45 -20.31 14.07
N CYS A 316 -0.80 -21.34 14.61
CA CYS A 316 -0.70 -22.65 14.00
C CYS A 316 -2.05 -23.40 13.95
N ASN A 317 -2.26 -24.17 12.88
CA ASN A 317 -3.45 -25.03 12.72
C ASN A 317 -3.26 -26.42 13.35
N HIS A 318 -2.07 -26.76 13.83
CA HIS A 318 -1.83 -27.98 14.61
C HIS A 318 -2.39 -27.81 16.03
N MET A 319 -3.38 -28.59 16.38
CA MET A 319 -4.06 -28.50 17.67
C MET A 319 -3.90 -29.81 18.46
N THR A 320 -3.49 -29.68 19.71
CA THR A 320 -3.41 -30.81 20.66
C THR A 320 -4.46 -30.61 21.74
N CYS A 321 -5.41 -31.54 21.86
CA CYS A 321 -6.41 -31.53 22.92
C CYS A 321 -5.76 -31.72 24.29
N ARG A 322 -5.89 -30.75 25.19
CA ARG A 322 -5.33 -30.85 26.57
C ARG A 322 -5.88 -32.02 27.36
N LYS A 323 -7.16 -32.42 27.13
CA LYS A 323 -7.85 -33.48 27.86
C LYS A 323 -7.49 -34.87 27.38
N CYS A 324 -7.54 -35.16 26.08
CA CYS A 324 -7.34 -36.49 25.53
C CYS A 324 -6.07 -36.64 24.68
N LYS A 325 -5.24 -35.60 24.57
CA LYS A 325 -3.98 -35.59 23.81
C LYS A 325 -4.16 -35.91 22.31
N HIS A 326 -5.38 -35.80 21.77
CA HIS A 326 -5.65 -36.01 20.38
C HIS A 326 -5.10 -34.82 19.56
N GLU A 327 -4.36 -35.12 18.51
CA GLU A 327 -3.79 -34.13 17.58
C GLU A 327 -4.62 -34.07 16.33
N PHE A 328 -5.03 -32.84 15.95
CA PHE A 328 -5.92 -32.62 14.81
C PHE A 328 -5.65 -31.27 14.15
N CYS A 329 -6.13 -31.12 12.92
CA CYS A 329 -6.07 -29.85 12.19
C CYS A 329 -7.25 -28.96 12.56
N TRP A 330 -6.99 -27.69 12.94
CA TRP A 330 -8.03 -26.72 13.25
C TRP A 330 -8.98 -26.45 12.07
N MET A 331 -8.49 -26.53 10.83
CA MET A 331 -9.30 -26.21 9.64
C MET A 331 -10.29 -27.32 9.28
N CYS A 332 -9.82 -28.54 9.10
CA CYS A 332 -10.63 -29.67 8.64
C CYS A 332 -11.10 -30.62 9.74
N MET A 333 -10.61 -30.46 10.99
CA MET A 333 -10.86 -31.34 12.14
C MET A 333 -10.34 -32.79 11.96
N GLY A 334 -9.60 -33.07 10.89
CA GLY A 334 -8.96 -34.37 10.61
C GLY A 334 -7.69 -34.59 11.43
N LEU A 335 -7.22 -35.84 11.46
CA LEU A 335 -6.01 -36.26 12.20
C LEU A 335 -4.78 -35.48 11.69
N TRP A 336 -3.97 -34.96 12.61
CA TRP A 336 -2.77 -34.20 12.24
C TRP A 336 -1.71 -35.05 11.54
N SER A 337 -1.56 -36.30 11.93
CA SER A 337 -0.63 -37.24 11.29
C SER A 337 -0.89 -37.44 9.79
N GLU A 338 -2.12 -37.23 9.35
CA GLU A 338 -2.49 -37.26 7.93
C GLU A 338 -2.17 -35.96 7.21
N HIS A 339 -1.95 -34.87 7.95
CA HIS A 339 -1.65 -33.53 7.44
C HIS A 339 -0.16 -33.18 7.49
N GLY A 340 0.57 -33.70 8.47
CA GLY A 340 1.98 -33.38 8.73
C GLY A 340 2.98 -33.97 7.72
N THR A 341 2.52 -34.73 6.75
CA THR A 341 3.30 -35.32 5.67
C THR A 341 2.95 -34.72 4.31
N SER A 342 3.53 -35.24 3.24
CA SER A 342 3.33 -34.78 1.84
C SER A 342 1.86 -34.76 1.32
N TRP A 343 0.90 -35.13 2.14
CA TRP A 343 -0.52 -35.25 1.78
C TRP A 343 -1.44 -34.21 2.40
N TYR A 344 -0.92 -33.01 2.72
CA TYR A 344 -1.73 -31.89 3.21
C TYR A 344 -2.67 -31.35 2.12
N ASN A 345 -3.86 -31.93 1.99
CA ASN A 345 -4.84 -31.58 0.95
C ASN A 345 -6.05 -30.81 1.46
N CYS A 346 -6.13 -30.49 2.75
CA CYS A 346 -7.30 -29.80 3.30
C CYS A 346 -7.42 -28.32 2.84
N SER A 347 -6.39 -27.76 2.23
CA SER A 347 -6.40 -26.43 1.63
C SER A 347 -7.16 -26.37 0.31
N ARG A 348 -7.21 -27.48 -0.43
CA ARG A 348 -7.84 -27.59 -1.76
C ARG A 348 -9.34 -27.82 -1.66
N PHE A 349 -10.12 -27.15 -2.48
CA PHE A 349 -11.55 -27.41 -2.61
C PHE A 349 -11.79 -28.55 -3.61
N GLU A 350 -12.35 -29.67 -3.14
CA GLU A 350 -12.79 -30.77 -3.98
C GLU A 350 -14.26 -30.58 -4.34
N GLU A 351 -14.53 -30.26 -5.61
CA GLU A 351 -15.88 -30.37 -6.14
C GLU A 351 -16.27 -31.85 -6.15
N LYS A 352 -17.23 -32.22 -5.33
CA LYS A 352 -17.79 -33.58 -5.36
C LYS A 352 -18.32 -33.86 -6.75
N SER A 353 -17.54 -34.59 -7.54
CA SER A 353 -17.92 -35.08 -8.84
C SER A 353 -19.05 -36.09 -8.67
N GLY A 354 -20.27 -35.63 -8.81
CA GLY A 354 -21.38 -36.56 -8.67
C GLY A 354 -22.71 -35.86 -8.83
N SER A 355 -23.29 -36.09 -9.99
CA SER A 355 -24.61 -35.70 -10.42
C SER A 355 -24.84 -34.19 -10.56
N GLU A 356 -25.04 -33.80 -11.80
CA GLU A 356 -25.74 -32.59 -12.19
C GLU A 356 -26.75 -32.22 -11.12
N ALA A 357 -26.48 -31.14 -10.40
CA ALA A 357 -27.42 -30.60 -9.45
C ALA A 357 -28.66 -30.15 -10.22
N ARG A 358 -29.58 -31.09 -10.42
CA ARG A 358 -30.82 -30.89 -11.18
C ARG A 358 -31.79 -29.92 -10.50
N THR A 359 -31.56 -29.59 -9.24
CA THR A 359 -32.39 -28.67 -8.48
C THR A 359 -31.63 -27.40 -8.15
N GLU A 360 -32.30 -26.26 -8.17
CA GLU A 360 -31.80 -24.95 -7.77
C GLU A 360 -31.22 -24.95 -6.34
N GLN A 361 -31.86 -25.70 -5.45
CA GLN A 361 -31.40 -25.89 -4.08
C GLN A 361 -30.04 -26.61 -3.98
N ALA A 362 -29.77 -27.58 -4.84
CA ALA A 362 -28.49 -28.29 -4.83
C ALA A 362 -27.36 -27.39 -5.36
N ARG A 363 -27.63 -26.54 -6.35
CA ARG A 363 -26.67 -25.53 -6.85
C ARG A 363 -26.37 -24.47 -5.79
N SER A 364 -27.41 -24.01 -5.08
CA SER A 364 -27.26 -23.03 -3.98
C SER A 364 -26.40 -23.61 -2.85
N ARG A 365 -26.62 -24.87 -2.44
CA ARG A 365 -25.80 -25.54 -1.42
C ARG A 365 -24.35 -25.70 -1.86
N ALA A 366 -24.08 -26.13 -3.08
CA ALA A 366 -22.74 -26.28 -3.61
C ALA A 366 -22.00 -24.93 -3.68
N SER A 367 -22.71 -23.87 -4.08
CA SER A 367 -22.16 -22.50 -4.08
C SER A 367 -21.81 -22.03 -2.68
N LEU A 368 -22.68 -22.32 -1.69
CA LEU A 368 -22.42 -21.98 -0.28
C LEU A 368 -21.25 -22.81 0.29
N GLU A 369 -21.17 -24.12 0.03
CA GLU A 369 -20.04 -24.96 0.44
C GLU A 369 -18.73 -24.44 -0.11
N ARG A 370 -18.69 -24.06 -1.41
CA ARG A 370 -17.51 -23.44 -2.03
C ARG A 370 -17.14 -22.13 -1.34
N TYR A 371 -18.09 -21.23 -1.14
CA TYR A 371 -17.84 -19.96 -0.47
C TYR A 371 -17.29 -20.18 0.93
N LEU A 372 -17.93 -21.01 1.75
CA LEU A 372 -17.51 -21.31 3.11
C LEU A 372 -16.11 -21.93 3.18
N HIS A 373 -15.73 -22.76 2.22
CA HIS A 373 -14.38 -23.34 2.15
C HIS A 373 -13.32 -22.22 2.04
N TYR A 374 -13.48 -21.31 1.09
CA TYR A 374 -12.49 -20.23 0.88
C TYR A 374 -12.58 -19.16 1.97
N TYR A 375 -13.78 -18.80 2.41
CA TYR A 375 -13.98 -17.81 3.48
C TYR A 375 -13.35 -18.26 4.80
N ASN A 376 -13.55 -19.51 5.20
CA ASN A 376 -12.98 -20.03 6.45
C ASN A 376 -11.45 -19.95 6.46
N ARG A 377 -10.81 -20.19 5.33
CA ARG A 377 -9.35 -20.11 5.21
C ARG A 377 -8.87 -18.67 5.19
N TYR A 378 -9.54 -17.82 4.44
CA TYR A 378 -9.30 -16.37 4.44
C TYR A 378 -9.38 -15.81 5.87
N ALA A 379 -10.46 -16.08 6.59
CA ALA A 379 -10.66 -15.62 7.95
C ALA A 379 -9.67 -16.23 8.95
N ASN A 380 -9.32 -17.52 8.78
CA ASN A 380 -8.33 -18.18 9.62
C ASN A 380 -6.94 -17.52 9.49
N HIS A 381 -6.48 -17.21 8.27
CA HIS A 381 -5.20 -16.53 8.11
C HIS A 381 -5.23 -15.11 8.68
N GLU A 382 -6.34 -14.39 8.58
CA GLU A 382 -6.50 -13.08 9.22
C GLU A 382 -6.44 -13.17 10.74
N GLN A 383 -7.11 -14.16 11.33
CA GLN A 383 -7.08 -14.40 12.77
C GLN A 383 -5.68 -14.85 13.22
N SER A 384 -5.06 -15.78 12.50
CA SER A 384 -3.71 -16.26 12.78
C SER A 384 -2.68 -15.13 12.73
N ALA A 385 -2.78 -14.21 11.78
CA ALA A 385 -1.92 -13.03 11.71
C ALA A 385 -2.07 -12.12 12.95
N LYS A 386 -3.29 -11.95 13.47
CA LYS A 386 -3.52 -11.21 14.73
C LYS A 386 -2.88 -11.93 15.92
N LEU A 387 -3.08 -13.24 16.03
CA LEU A 387 -2.49 -14.04 17.10
C LEU A 387 -0.95 -14.09 17.04
N ASP A 388 -0.38 -14.20 15.84
CA ASP A 388 1.07 -14.14 15.62
C ASP A 388 1.63 -12.75 16.00
N ARG A 389 0.90 -11.66 15.76
CA ARG A 389 1.27 -10.30 16.20
C ARG A 389 1.25 -10.17 17.71
N ASP A 390 0.22 -10.67 18.38
CA ASP A 390 0.12 -10.67 19.84
C ASP A 390 1.22 -11.54 20.46
N LEU A 391 1.59 -12.63 19.79
CA LEU A 391 2.72 -13.46 20.17
C LEU A 391 4.04 -12.71 19.98
N TYR A 392 4.19 -11.91 18.92
CA TYR A 392 5.37 -11.07 18.71
C TYR A 392 5.56 -10.04 19.83
N LEU A 393 4.51 -9.34 20.23
CA LEU A 393 4.56 -8.40 21.36
C LEU A 393 4.95 -9.08 22.69
N LYS A 394 4.55 -10.36 22.84
CA LYS A 394 5.02 -11.21 23.95
C LYS A 394 6.45 -11.70 23.73
N THR A 395 6.88 -11.87 22.49
CA THR A 395 8.21 -12.34 22.10
C THR A 395 9.27 -11.26 22.29
N GLU A 396 8.93 -9.98 22.13
CA GLU A 396 9.81 -8.86 22.49
C GLU A 396 10.19 -8.94 23.99
N LYS A 397 9.23 -9.28 24.84
CA LYS A 397 9.49 -9.58 26.25
C LYS A 397 10.27 -10.89 26.42
N LYS A 398 10.05 -11.89 25.59
CA LYS A 398 10.81 -13.14 25.57
C LYS A 398 12.26 -12.93 25.08
N MET A 399 12.49 -12.04 24.11
CA MET A 399 13.83 -11.67 23.64
C MET A 399 14.67 -11.08 24.79
N THR A 400 14.09 -10.18 25.58
CA THR A 400 14.74 -9.61 26.76
C THR A 400 15.06 -10.71 27.79
N SER A 401 14.15 -11.69 27.96
CA SER A 401 14.37 -12.84 28.85
C SER A 401 15.42 -13.80 28.30
N LEU A 402 15.46 -14.10 27.01
CA LEU A 402 16.49 -14.90 26.36
C LEU A 402 17.87 -14.25 26.50
N GLN A 403 17.95 -12.94 26.28
CA GLN A 403 19.18 -12.18 26.43
C GLN A 403 19.73 -12.28 27.86
N SER A 404 18.87 -12.17 28.86
CA SER A 404 19.27 -12.24 30.27
C SER A 404 19.62 -13.65 30.75
N GLN A 405 19.02 -14.71 30.19
CA GLN A 405 19.16 -16.10 30.62
C GLN A 405 20.20 -16.90 29.84
N SER A 406 20.37 -16.64 28.56
CA SER A 406 21.24 -17.42 27.66
C SER A 406 22.59 -16.75 27.36
N GLY A 407 22.81 -15.51 27.82
CA GLY A 407 24.02 -14.75 27.52
C GLY A 407 24.17 -14.35 26.05
N LEU A 408 23.11 -14.51 25.23
CA LEU A 408 23.07 -14.10 23.83
C LEU A 408 23.06 -12.59 23.72
N SER A 409 23.78 -12.06 22.72
CA SER A 409 23.74 -10.62 22.42
C SER A 409 22.38 -10.22 21.80
N TRP A 410 22.03 -8.94 21.87
CA TRP A 410 20.83 -8.41 21.26
C TRP A 410 20.74 -8.75 19.75
N ILE A 411 21.86 -8.70 19.04
CA ILE A 411 21.96 -9.03 17.62
C ILE A 411 21.61 -10.51 17.38
N GLU A 412 22.03 -11.39 18.28
CA GLU A 412 21.78 -12.83 18.14
C GLU A 412 20.33 -13.26 18.38
N VAL A 413 19.50 -12.41 18.97
CA VAL A 413 18.06 -12.68 19.17
C VAL A 413 17.15 -11.99 18.14
N GLN A 414 17.70 -11.14 17.28
CA GLN A 414 16.94 -10.46 16.20
C GLN A 414 16.33 -11.43 15.17
N PHE A 415 16.82 -12.68 15.08
CA PHE A 415 16.23 -13.67 14.18
C PHE A 415 14.74 -13.92 14.44
N LEU A 416 14.27 -13.76 15.69
CA LEU A 416 12.86 -13.90 16.05
C LEU A 416 12.01 -12.77 15.46
N ASP A 417 12.54 -11.56 15.44
CA ASP A 417 11.86 -10.41 14.79
C ASP A 417 11.71 -10.64 13.30
N THR A 418 12.82 -11.00 12.63
CA THR A 418 12.81 -11.32 11.20
C THR A 418 11.82 -12.43 10.85
N ALA A 419 11.78 -13.49 11.65
CA ALA A 419 10.89 -14.60 11.44
C ALA A 419 9.41 -14.23 11.72
N SER A 420 9.15 -13.38 12.72
CA SER A 420 7.80 -12.85 12.98
C SER A 420 7.29 -11.98 11.84
N GLN A 421 8.15 -11.11 11.28
CA GLN A 421 7.80 -10.29 10.11
C GLN A 421 7.49 -11.16 8.88
N ALA A 422 8.29 -12.21 8.65
CA ALA A 422 8.06 -13.16 7.57
C ALA A 422 6.71 -13.90 7.73
N LEU A 423 6.37 -14.35 8.95
CA LEU A 423 5.07 -14.94 9.26
C LEU A 423 3.92 -13.98 8.94
N GLN A 424 4.00 -12.73 9.39
CA GLN A 424 2.98 -11.72 9.13
C GLN A 424 2.75 -11.51 7.62
N GLN A 425 3.84 -11.37 6.85
CA GLN A 425 3.77 -11.18 5.42
C GLN A 425 3.20 -12.41 4.69
N CYS A 426 3.62 -13.62 5.08
CA CYS A 426 3.11 -14.85 4.49
C CYS A 426 1.64 -15.09 4.83
N ARG A 427 1.20 -14.84 6.07
CA ARG A 427 -0.22 -14.91 6.46
C ARG A 427 -1.08 -13.93 5.67
N GLN A 428 -0.60 -12.70 5.48
CA GLN A 428 -1.30 -11.70 4.65
C GLN A 428 -1.41 -12.15 3.20
N THR A 429 -0.35 -12.70 2.62
CA THR A 429 -0.37 -13.27 1.27
C THR A 429 -1.37 -14.43 1.19
N LEU A 430 -1.27 -15.42 2.07
CA LEU A 430 -2.15 -16.60 2.10
C LEU A 430 -3.62 -16.22 2.24
N LYS A 431 -3.95 -15.25 3.09
CA LYS A 431 -5.30 -14.71 3.20
C LYS A 431 -5.86 -14.36 1.82
N TRP A 432 -5.13 -13.59 1.04
CA TRP A 432 -5.60 -13.11 -0.26
C TRP A 432 -5.50 -14.16 -1.37
N THR A 433 -4.62 -15.14 -1.26
CA THR A 433 -4.62 -16.28 -2.21
C THR A 433 -5.92 -17.07 -2.18
N TYR A 434 -6.58 -17.19 -1.02
CA TYR A 434 -7.90 -17.83 -0.91
C TYR A 434 -9.02 -17.01 -1.54
N ALA A 435 -8.99 -15.68 -1.40
CA ALA A 435 -9.91 -14.80 -2.09
C ALA A 435 -9.71 -14.87 -3.62
N PHE A 436 -8.46 -14.94 -4.09
CA PHE A 436 -8.13 -15.10 -5.50
C PHE A 436 -8.60 -16.45 -6.06
N ALA A 437 -8.27 -17.56 -5.37
CA ALA A 437 -8.66 -18.92 -5.77
C ALA A 437 -10.18 -19.11 -5.87
N TYR A 438 -10.97 -18.42 -5.04
CA TYR A 438 -12.43 -18.46 -5.12
C TYR A 438 -12.95 -18.04 -6.49
N TYR A 439 -12.31 -17.08 -7.15
CA TYR A 439 -12.71 -16.55 -8.44
C TYR A 439 -12.05 -17.24 -9.64
N LEU A 440 -11.08 -18.13 -9.42
CA LEU A 440 -10.43 -18.85 -10.51
C LEU A 440 -11.35 -19.94 -11.09
N ALA A 441 -11.34 -20.04 -12.41
CA ALA A 441 -11.86 -21.21 -13.12
C ALA A 441 -10.86 -22.36 -13.01
N ARG A 442 -11.36 -23.59 -12.88
CA ARG A 442 -10.52 -24.77 -12.71
C ARG A 442 -9.80 -25.13 -14.02
N ASN A 443 -8.48 -25.10 -14.00
CA ASN A 443 -7.60 -25.50 -15.09
C ASN A 443 -6.23 -25.89 -14.52
N ASN A 444 -5.30 -26.31 -15.38
CA ASN A 444 -3.96 -26.73 -14.97
C ASN A 444 -3.19 -25.60 -14.23
N LEU A 445 -3.34 -24.34 -14.67
CA LEU A 445 -2.68 -23.19 -14.01
C LEU A 445 -3.21 -22.98 -12.60
N THR A 446 -4.52 -23.17 -12.38
CA THR A 446 -5.14 -23.13 -11.05
C THR A 446 -4.59 -24.23 -10.15
N GLU A 447 -4.36 -25.43 -10.67
CA GLU A 447 -3.78 -26.55 -9.89
C GLU A 447 -2.35 -26.23 -9.45
N ILE A 448 -1.52 -25.66 -10.33
CA ILE A 448 -0.16 -25.20 -9.99
C ILE A 448 -0.19 -24.12 -8.91
N PHE A 449 -1.12 -23.17 -9.03
CA PHE A 449 -1.32 -22.12 -8.03
C PHE A 449 -1.69 -22.70 -6.66
N GLU A 450 -2.63 -23.64 -6.61
CA GLU A 450 -3.05 -24.31 -5.38
C GLU A 450 -1.93 -25.15 -4.76
N ASP A 451 -1.05 -25.76 -5.57
CA ASP A 451 0.14 -26.45 -5.07
C ASP A 451 1.15 -25.47 -4.46
N ASN A 452 1.41 -24.33 -5.10
CA ASN A 452 2.26 -23.28 -4.54
C ASN A 452 1.67 -22.69 -3.25
N GLN A 453 0.35 -22.50 -3.20
CA GLN A 453 -0.37 -22.06 -2.01
C GLN A 453 -0.21 -23.04 -0.85
N LYS A 454 -0.41 -24.33 -1.12
CA LYS A 454 -0.26 -25.41 -0.16
C LYS A 454 1.16 -25.48 0.43
N ASP A 455 2.19 -25.38 -0.42
CA ASP A 455 3.58 -25.39 0.01
C ASP A 455 3.92 -24.20 0.92
N LEU A 456 3.42 -23.02 0.57
CA LEU A 456 3.59 -21.82 1.41
C LEU A 456 2.85 -21.99 2.75
N GLU A 457 1.62 -22.52 2.72
CA GLU A 457 0.83 -22.75 3.94
C GLU A 457 1.53 -23.72 4.88
N LEU A 458 2.02 -24.86 4.38
CA LEU A 458 2.76 -25.85 5.17
C LEU A 458 4.03 -25.23 5.79
N ALA A 459 4.77 -24.43 5.01
CA ALA A 459 5.96 -23.76 5.51
C ALA A 459 5.64 -22.78 6.65
N VAL A 460 4.55 -22.02 6.51
CA VAL A 460 4.07 -21.05 7.49
C VAL A 460 3.58 -21.74 8.76
N GLU A 461 2.85 -22.85 8.64
CA GLU A 461 2.39 -23.62 9.80
C GLU A 461 3.57 -24.19 10.60
N ASN A 462 4.58 -24.75 9.93
CA ASN A 462 5.79 -25.26 10.58
C ASN A 462 6.57 -24.14 11.30
N LEU A 463 6.69 -22.97 10.70
CA LEU A 463 7.37 -21.83 11.34
C LEU A 463 6.56 -21.30 12.53
N SER A 464 5.24 -21.19 12.40
CA SER A 464 4.33 -20.74 13.47
C SER A 464 4.37 -21.70 14.69
N GLU A 465 4.40 -23.01 14.45
CA GLU A 465 4.53 -24.03 15.52
C GLU A 465 5.82 -23.85 16.33
N MET A 466 6.95 -23.51 15.66
CA MET A 466 8.21 -23.26 16.37
C MET A 466 8.11 -22.06 17.32
N PHE A 467 7.35 -21.02 16.96
CA PHE A 467 7.17 -19.84 17.82
C PHE A 467 6.33 -20.12 19.08
N GLU A 468 5.51 -21.16 19.08
CA GLU A 468 4.70 -21.53 20.23
C GLU A 468 5.50 -22.26 21.31
N LYS A 469 6.76 -22.68 21.01
CA LYS A 469 7.62 -23.40 21.94
C LYS A 469 8.13 -22.53 23.09
N PRO A 470 8.48 -23.13 24.25
CA PRO A 470 9.03 -22.40 25.39
C PRO A 470 10.35 -21.70 25.05
N VAL A 471 10.62 -20.58 25.75
CA VAL A 471 11.82 -19.73 25.54
C VAL A 471 13.15 -20.52 25.54
N PRO A 472 13.41 -21.49 26.44
CA PRO A 472 14.68 -22.22 26.42
C PRO A 472 14.87 -23.08 25.16
N GLU A 473 13.79 -23.56 24.55
CA GLU A 473 13.83 -24.37 23.33
C GLU A 473 14.08 -23.50 22.10
N LEU A 474 13.56 -22.26 22.09
CA LEU A 474 13.74 -21.31 20.97
C LEU A 474 15.21 -20.99 20.69
N ALA A 475 16.04 -20.90 21.72
CA ALA A 475 17.47 -20.66 21.55
C ALA A 475 18.18 -21.81 20.80
N ASN A 476 17.76 -23.05 21.05
CA ASN A 476 18.30 -24.25 20.40
C ASN A 476 17.79 -24.38 18.94
N LEU A 477 16.63 -23.80 18.63
CA LEU A 477 15.99 -23.86 17.30
C LEU A 477 16.39 -22.69 16.40
N LYS A 478 17.37 -21.86 16.76
CA LYS A 478 17.77 -20.67 15.99
C LYS A 478 18.02 -20.99 14.51
N VAL A 479 18.80 -22.01 14.21
CA VAL A 479 19.14 -22.40 12.83
C VAL A 479 17.89 -22.85 12.09
N ASP A 480 17.09 -23.71 12.68
CA ASP A 480 15.85 -24.21 12.06
C ASP A 480 14.84 -23.08 11.80
N ILE A 481 14.73 -22.12 12.72
CA ILE A 481 13.86 -20.93 12.54
C ILE A 481 14.37 -20.05 11.39
N LEU A 482 15.68 -19.83 11.28
CA LEU A 482 16.27 -19.06 10.18
C LEU A 482 16.03 -19.73 8.83
N ASP A 483 16.28 -21.05 8.75
CA ASP A 483 16.08 -21.82 7.52
C ASP A 483 14.61 -21.85 7.10
N LYS A 484 13.70 -22.08 8.05
CA LYS A 484 12.25 -22.04 7.76
C LYS A 484 11.78 -20.65 7.37
N THR A 485 12.34 -19.59 7.97
CA THR A 485 12.05 -18.21 7.60
C THR A 485 12.49 -17.91 6.16
N ALA A 486 13.69 -18.31 5.79
CA ALA A 486 14.20 -18.18 4.43
C ALA A 486 13.33 -18.98 3.43
N TYR A 487 12.95 -20.19 3.79
CA TYR A 487 12.07 -21.02 2.98
C TYR A 487 10.68 -20.41 2.79
N CYS A 488 10.04 -19.91 3.86
CA CYS A 488 8.75 -19.19 3.77
C CYS A 488 8.83 -18.00 2.81
N ASN A 489 9.86 -17.17 2.95
CA ASN A 489 10.06 -16.03 2.08
C ASN A 489 10.27 -16.46 0.61
N LYS A 490 11.07 -17.50 0.36
CA LYS A 490 11.29 -18.04 -0.99
C LYS A 490 9.98 -18.55 -1.61
N ARG A 491 9.18 -19.33 -0.87
CA ARG A 491 7.89 -19.85 -1.38
C ARG A 491 6.89 -18.73 -1.65
N ARG A 492 6.82 -17.70 -0.78
CA ARG A 492 6.00 -16.52 -1.00
C ARG A 492 6.41 -15.77 -2.28
N VAL A 493 7.70 -15.57 -2.51
CA VAL A 493 8.21 -14.91 -3.72
C VAL A 493 7.85 -15.69 -4.97
N ILE A 494 8.01 -17.03 -4.96
CA ILE A 494 7.66 -17.89 -6.10
C ILE A 494 6.17 -17.77 -6.42
N LEU A 495 5.30 -17.91 -5.42
CA LEU A 495 3.85 -17.80 -5.60
C LEU A 495 3.44 -16.44 -6.16
N LEU A 496 3.97 -15.35 -5.60
CA LEU A 496 3.63 -13.99 -6.06
C LEU A 496 4.18 -13.71 -7.46
N SER A 497 5.39 -14.16 -7.78
CA SER A 497 6.00 -13.93 -9.10
C SER A 497 5.25 -14.68 -10.19
N ASP A 498 4.98 -15.96 -9.98
CA ASP A 498 4.22 -16.79 -10.92
C ASP A 498 2.81 -16.22 -11.15
N THR A 499 2.13 -15.85 -10.07
CA THR A 499 0.78 -15.27 -10.18
C THR A 499 0.78 -13.93 -10.91
N ALA A 500 1.77 -13.06 -10.66
CA ALA A 500 1.87 -11.75 -11.28
C ALA A 500 2.24 -11.83 -12.77
N GLU A 501 3.13 -12.74 -13.17
CA GLU A 501 3.47 -12.98 -14.58
C GLU A 501 2.25 -13.44 -15.36
N ASN A 502 1.55 -14.46 -14.89
CA ASN A 502 0.34 -14.97 -15.54
C ASN A 502 -0.81 -13.94 -15.53
N LEU A 503 -0.89 -13.06 -14.51
CA LEU A 503 -1.88 -11.98 -14.48
C LEU A 503 -1.58 -10.91 -15.54
N LYS A 504 -0.30 -10.54 -15.69
CA LYS A 504 0.17 -9.58 -16.69
C LYS A 504 -0.09 -10.07 -18.11
N ASP A 505 0.16 -11.35 -18.34
CA ASP A 505 0.00 -11.99 -19.64
C ASP A 505 -1.48 -12.33 -19.97
N GLY A 506 -2.37 -12.27 -18.96
CA GLY A 506 -3.80 -12.53 -19.12
C GLY A 506 -4.15 -14.01 -19.22
N GLU A 507 -3.29 -14.89 -18.70
CA GLU A 507 -3.46 -16.36 -18.75
C GLU A 507 -4.50 -16.88 -17.74
N TRP A 508 -4.82 -16.08 -16.69
CA TRP A 508 -5.81 -16.47 -15.70
C TRP A 508 -7.23 -16.49 -16.25
N SER A 509 -7.91 -17.60 -16.05
CA SER A 509 -9.34 -17.74 -16.34
C SER A 509 -10.15 -17.58 -15.05
N PHE A 510 -11.17 -16.72 -15.08
CA PHE A 510 -12.03 -16.45 -13.94
C PHE A 510 -13.44 -16.95 -14.17
N ASN A 511 -14.12 -17.34 -13.08
CA ASN A 511 -15.52 -17.77 -13.10
C ASN A 511 -16.51 -16.60 -12.97
N VAL A 512 -16.01 -15.36 -12.96
CA VAL A 512 -16.77 -14.10 -12.91
C VAL A 512 -16.19 -13.09 -13.88
N GLU A 513 -17.02 -12.23 -14.43
CA GLU A 513 -16.59 -11.03 -15.14
C GLU A 513 -16.25 -9.90 -14.14
N TRP A 514 -15.14 -9.19 -14.36
CA TRP A 514 -14.66 -8.15 -13.40
C TRP A 514 -13.84 -7.05 -14.08
#